data_afe10cf5d9a48738f6e924ace0cdc3fe
#
_entry.id   afe10cf5d9a48738f6e924ace0cdc3fe
#
_cell.length_a   1.000
_cell.length_b   1.000
_cell.length_c   1.000
_cell.angle_alpha   90.00
_cell.angle_beta   90.00
_cell.angle_gamma   90.00
#
_symmetry.space_group_name_H-M   'P 1'
#
loop_
_entity.id
_entity.type
_entity.pdbx_description
1 polymer ?
#
loop_
_entity_poly.entity_id
_entity_poly.type
_entity_poly.pdbx_seq_one_letter_code
_entity_poly.pdbx_strand_id
1 'polypeptide(L)'
;MSTKESKKLTLNRFVFAGASARCANLSRNANPDLLPFDVALKRNDDNWFHDIALDAKKDVLKTLTVGHFFCLVFHREYVIKKGINNNIVKDKVLKWFDKIGAKYPAEHNVGHLYKAETDLSNFYKKIDPTNSFNPGIGKMSKLKDYR
;
A
#
# COMPACT_ATOMS: atom_id res chain seq x y z
N MET A 1 24.07 -16.10 15.15
CA MET A 1 24.12 -14.74 14.57
C MET A 1 24.49 -13.76 15.65
N SER A 2 25.55 -12.99 15.47
CA SER A 2 25.99 -11.99 16.43
C SER A 2 25.11 -10.73 16.36
N THR A 3 25.10 -9.93 17.43
CA THR A 3 24.36 -8.64 17.46
C THR A 3 24.79 -7.70 16.32
N LYS A 4 26.06 -7.77 15.90
CA LYS A 4 26.58 -6.96 14.79
C LYS A 4 26.02 -7.40 13.44
N GLU A 5 25.87 -8.70 13.22
CA GLU A 5 25.25 -9.26 12.01
C GLU A 5 23.76 -8.96 11.97
N SER A 6 23.06 -9.09 13.11
CA SER A 6 21.65 -8.72 13.24
C SER A 6 21.39 -7.25 12.87
N LYS A 7 22.20 -6.33 13.38
CA LYS A 7 22.11 -4.90 13.04
C LYS A 7 22.33 -4.64 11.55
N LYS A 8 23.31 -5.33 10.93
CA LYS A 8 23.54 -5.20 9.49
C LYS A 8 22.36 -5.71 8.66
N LEU A 9 21.77 -6.85 9.04
CA LEU A 9 20.58 -7.38 8.36
C LEU A 9 19.38 -6.44 8.48
N THR A 10 19.19 -5.84 9.66
CA THR A 10 18.13 -4.86 9.86
C THR A 10 18.29 -3.63 8.96
N LEU A 11 19.54 -3.20 8.69
CA LEU A 11 19.80 -2.09 7.76
C LEU A 11 19.37 -2.39 6.33
N ASN A 12 19.40 -3.66 5.90
CA ASN A 12 18.94 -4.02 4.55
C ASN A 12 17.47 -3.66 4.29
N ARG A 13 16.64 -3.61 5.33
CA ARG A 13 15.25 -3.14 5.24
C ARG A 13 15.16 -1.73 4.61
N PHE A 14 16.03 -0.83 5.03
CA PHE A 14 16.06 0.54 4.49
C PHE A 14 16.60 0.60 3.07
N VAL A 15 17.54 -0.28 2.74
CA VAL A 15 18.08 -0.39 1.37
C VAL A 15 16.98 -0.84 0.41
N PHE A 16 16.19 -1.84 0.79
CA PHE A 16 15.06 -2.31 -0.03
C PHE A 16 13.99 -1.25 -0.19
N ALA A 17 13.63 -0.54 0.88
CA ALA A 17 12.66 0.55 0.81
C ALA A 17 13.10 1.70 -0.11
N GLY A 18 14.41 1.95 -0.21
CA GLY A 18 14.96 2.98 -1.11
C GLY A 18 15.20 2.51 -2.56
N ALA A 19 15.12 1.21 -2.82
CA ALA A 19 15.50 0.65 -4.13
C ALA A 19 14.57 1.10 -5.26
N SER A 20 13.29 1.21 -5.00
CA SER A 20 12.28 1.63 -5.97
C SER A 20 12.40 3.10 -6.31
N ALA A 21 12.59 3.97 -5.32
CA ALA A 21 12.84 5.39 -5.54
C ALA A 21 14.10 5.61 -6.39
N ARG A 22 15.16 4.86 -6.08
CA ARG A 22 16.38 4.89 -6.88
C ARG A 22 16.14 4.38 -8.30
N CYS A 23 15.37 3.30 -8.46
CA CYS A 23 15.02 2.77 -9.78
C CYS A 23 14.25 3.79 -10.62
N ALA A 24 13.28 4.48 -10.03
CA ALA A 24 12.52 5.53 -10.72
C ALA A 24 13.42 6.70 -11.15
N ASN A 25 14.27 7.18 -10.23
CA ASN A 25 15.17 8.31 -10.49
C ASN A 25 16.25 8.02 -11.54
N LEU A 26 16.68 6.76 -11.66
CA LEU A 26 17.66 6.36 -12.66
C LEU A 26 17.03 6.10 -14.04
N SER A 27 15.72 5.95 -14.10
CA SER A 27 15.01 5.67 -15.35
C SER A 27 14.52 6.94 -16.04
N ARG A 28 15.06 7.27 -17.21
CA ARG A 28 14.63 8.43 -18.02
C ARG A 28 13.17 8.35 -18.48
N ASN A 29 12.61 7.14 -18.49
CA ASN A 29 11.25 6.84 -18.97
C ASN A 29 10.24 6.67 -17.82
N ALA A 30 10.64 6.89 -16.57
CA ALA A 30 9.77 6.83 -15.41
C ALA A 30 9.25 8.19 -15.00
N ASN A 31 8.06 8.21 -14.38
CA ASN A 31 7.64 9.32 -13.55
C ASN A 31 8.55 9.38 -12.31
N PRO A 32 8.85 10.60 -11.81
CA PRO A 32 9.62 10.74 -10.58
C PRO A 32 8.86 10.20 -9.36
N ASP A 33 7.53 10.22 -9.42
CA ASP A 33 6.67 9.77 -8.32
C ASP A 33 6.39 8.27 -8.44
N LEU A 34 6.72 7.56 -7.37
CA LEU A 34 6.32 6.16 -7.20
C LEU A 34 4.86 6.05 -6.82
N LEU A 35 4.28 4.89 -7.13
CA LEU A 35 2.97 4.50 -6.67
C LEU A 35 3.11 3.31 -5.70
N PRO A 36 3.25 3.58 -4.38
CA PRO A 36 3.41 2.54 -3.39
C PRO A 36 2.07 2.03 -2.87
N PHE A 37 2.02 0.74 -2.56
CA PHE A 37 0.91 0.09 -1.89
C PHE A 37 1.39 -0.89 -0.84
N ASP A 38 0.75 -0.84 0.32
CA ASP A 38 0.83 -1.90 1.32
C ASP A 38 -0.39 -2.80 1.16
N VAL A 39 -0.17 -4.02 0.74
CA VAL A 39 -1.24 -4.96 0.41
C VAL A 39 -1.08 -6.28 1.14
N ALA A 40 -2.16 -6.73 1.79
CA ALA A 40 -2.26 -8.07 2.35
C ALA A 40 -3.07 -8.96 1.41
N LEU A 41 -2.47 -10.07 1.01
CA LEU A 41 -3.13 -11.10 0.22
C LEU A 41 -3.87 -12.09 1.12
N LYS A 42 -4.76 -12.89 0.53
CA LYS A 42 -5.43 -13.97 1.25
C LYS A 42 -4.40 -14.97 1.78
N ARG A 43 -4.62 -15.47 2.99
CA ARG A 43 -3.65 -16.30 3.71
C ARG A 43 -3.19 -17.55 2.96
N ASN A 44 -4.05 -18.13 2.16
CA ASN A 44 -3.77 -19.36 1.40
C ASN A 44 -3.70 -19.07 -0.11
N ASP A 45 -3.21 -17.91 -0.48
CA ASP A 45 -3.07 -17.53 -1.88
C ASP A 45 -1.78 -18.13 -2.45
N ASP A 46 -1.92 -19.16 -3.27
CA ASP A 46 -0.78 -19.82 -3.94
C ASP A 46 -0.18 -18.93 -5.04
N ASN A 47 -0.92 -17.92 -5.48
CA ASN A 47 -0.50 -16.97 -6.50
C ASN A 47 -0.10 -15.61 -5.90
N TRP A 48 0.61 -15.62 -4.81
CA TRP A 48 1.04 -14.39 -4.12
C TRP A 48 1.85 -13.42 -5.01
N PHE A 49 2.40 -13.91 -6.12
CA PHE A 49 3.02 -13.14 -7.19
C PHE A 49 2.01 -12.64 -8.24
N HIS A 50 0.76 -12.47 -7.89
CA HIS A 50 -0.20 -11.94 -8.85
C HIS A 50 0.37 -10.77 -9.64
N ASP A 51 0.36 -10.94 -10.94
CA ASP A 51 0.71 -9.87 -11.85
C ASP A 51 -0.33 -8.74 -11.69
N ILE A 52 0.10 -7.53 -11.90
CA ILE A 52 -0.79 -6.37 -11.97
C ILE A 52 -1.85 -6.61 -13.07
N ALA A 53 -3.05 -6.06 -12.90
CA ALA A 53 -4.09 -6.10 -13.92
C ALA A 53 -3.53 -5.73 -15.31
N LEU A 54 -3.89 -6.49 -16.33
CA LEU A 54 -3.36 -6.33 -17.69
C LEU A 54 -3.53 -4.91 -18.24
N ASP A 55 -4.64 -4.24 -17.91
CA ASP A 55 -4.92 -2.86 -18.31
C ASP A 55 -4.03 -1.81 -17.62
N ALA A 56 -3.53 -2.12 -16.42
CA ALA A 56 -2.55 -1.27 -15.72
C ALA A 56 -1.11 -1.59 -16.13
N LYS A 57 -0.82 -2.84 -16.50
CA LYS A 57 0.53 -3.33 -16.85
C LYS A 57 1.18 -2.52 -17.98
N LYS A 58 0.41 -2.07 -18.95
CA LYS A 58 0.90 -1.24 -20.06
C LYS A 58 1.44 0.11 -19.61
N ASP A 59 0.95 0.65 -18.51
CA ASP A 59 1.29 1.96 -17.97
C ASP A 59 2.44 1.89 -16.93
N VAL A 60 2.76 0.68 -16.48
CA VAL A 60 3.83 0.41 -15.52
C VAL A 60 5.12 0.06 -16.23
N LEU A 61 6.22 0.68 -15.82
CA LEU A 61 7.56 0.39 -16.32
C LEU A 61 8.19 -0.77 -15.57
N LYS A 62 8.05 -0.77 -14.24
CA LYS A 62 8.56 -1.79 -13.32
C LYS A 62 7.70 -1.94 -12.09
N THR A 63 7.63 -3.15 -11.56
CA THR A 63 7.05 -3.45 -10.24
C THR A 63 8.16 -3.98 -9.35
N LEU A 64 8.27 -3.41 -8.15
CA LEU A 64 9.11 -3.92 -7.10
C LEU A 64 8.20 -4.43 -5.98
N THR A 65 8.50 -5.62 -5.48
CA THR A 65 7.73 -6.23 -4.40
C THR A 65 8.68 -6.64 -3.29
N VAL A 66 8.40 -6.14 -2.09
CA VAL A 66 9.11 -6.52 -0.87
C VAL A 66 8.09 -7.10 0.08
N GLY A 67 8.29 -8.32 0.53
CA GLY A 67 7.40 -9.02 1.45
C GLY A 67 7.96 -9.07 2.86
N HIS A 68 7.08 -9.05 3.84
CA HIS A 68 7.45 -9.40 5.21
C HIS A 68 7.57 -10.92 5.33
N PHE A 69 8.63 -11.35 6.00
CA PHE A 69 8.82 -12.77 6.28
C PHE A 69 7.72 -13.26 7.23
N PHE A 70 7.13 -14.42 6.96
CA PHE A 70 6.03 -15.05 7.69
C PHE A 70 4.63 -14.40 7.59
N CYS A 71 4.44 -13.39 6.76
CA CYS A 71 3.10 -12.88 6.48
C CYS A 71 2.92 -12.56 5.00
N LEU A 72 1.65 -12.54 4.55
CA LEU A 72 1.31 -12.20 3.16
C LEU A 72 1.01 -10.70 3.01
N VAL A 73 1.80 -9.87 3.67
CA VAL A 73 1.79 -8.42 3.51
C VAL A 73 2.98 -8.01 2.65
N PHE A 74 2.68 -7.28 1.59
CA PHE A 74 3.67 -6.86 0.61
C PHE A 74 3.64 -5.34 0.44
N HIS A 75 4.83 -4.77 0.40
CA HIS A 75 5.02 -3.42 -0.15
C HIS A 75 5.22 -3.59 -1.66
N ARG A 76 4.23 -3.17 -2.43
CA ARG A 76 4.28 -3.16 -3.89
C ARG A 76 4.46 -1.75 -4.38
N GLU A 77 5.52 -1.53 -5.11
CA GLU A 77 5.87 -0.22 -5.63
C GLU A 77 5.92 -0.26 -7.14
N TYR A 78 5.10 0.56 -7.75
CA TYR A 78 4.99 0.64 -9.20
C TYR A 78 5.71 1.88 -9.71
N VAL A 79 6.70 1.64 -10.57
CA VAL A 79 7.37 2.68 -11.34
C VAL A 79 6.52 2.92 -12.59
N ILE A 80 5.88 4.07 -12.67
CA ILE A 80 4.96 4.43 -13.75
C ILE A 80 5.72 5.03 -14.90
N LYS A 81 5.29 4.79 -16.13
CA LYS A 81 5.86 5.40 -17.33
C LYS A 81 5.67 6.91 -17.31
N LYS A 82 6.68 7.64 -17.82
CA LYS A 82 6.65 9.09 -17.91
C LYS A 82 5.42 9.58 -18.70
N GLY A 83 4.77 10.61 -18.18
CA GLY A 83 3.58 11.20 -18.81
C GLY A 83 2.25 10.51 -18.50
N ILE A 84 2.26 9.38 -17.79
CA ILE A 84 1.04 8.70 -17.35
C ILE A 84 0.59 9.28 -16.00
N ASN A 85 -0.71 9.51 -15.85
CA ASN A 85 -1.28 10.00 -14.60
C ASN A 85 -1.33 8.87 -13.57
N ASN A 86 -0.62 9.05 -12.44
CA ASN A 86 -0.54 8.07 -11.36
C ASN A 86 -1.92 7.73 -10.76
N ASN A 87 -2.87 8.67 -10.70
CA ASN A 87 -4.19 8.39 -10.15
C ASN A 87 -4.98 7.39 -11.02
N ILE A 88 -4.84 7.47 -12.34
CA ILE A 88 -5.49 6.52 -13.25
C ILE A 88 -4.95 5.10 -13.02
N VAL A 89 -3.63 4.97 -12.88
CA VAL A 89 -2.99 3.67 -12.60
C VAL A 89 -3.39 3.18 -11.22
N LYS A 90 -3.41 4.08 -10.21
CA LYS A 90 -3.86 3.77 -8.86
C LYS A 90 -5.25 3.16 -8.85
N ASP A 91 -6.22 3.78 -9.52
CA ASP A 91 -7.60 3.30 -9.56
C ASP A 91 -7.71 1.90 -10.20
N LYS A 92 -6.93 1.64 -11.25
CA LYS A 92 -6.86 0.31 -11.88
C LYS A 92 -6.27 -0.74 -10.92
N VAL A 93 -5.20 -0.39 -10.21
CA VAL A 93 -4.56 -1.28 -9.23
C VAL A 93 -5.49 -1.58 -8.08
N LEU A 94 -6.19 -0.58 -7.53
CA LEU A 94 -7.14 -0.77 -6.44
C LEU A 94 -8.31 -1.67 -6.85
N LYS A 95 -8.89 -1.46 -8.03
CA LYS A 95 -9.92 -2.35 -8.58
C LYS A 95 -9.43 -3.81 -8.72
N TRP A 96 -8.17 -3.98 -9.07
CA TRP A 96 -7.56 -5.29 -9.15
C TRP A 96 -7.41 -5.93 -7.76
N PHE A 97 -6.95 -5.17 -6.76
CA PHE A 97 -6.87 -5.65 -5.38
C PHE A 97 -8.24 -6.06 -4.83
N ASP A 98 -9.28 -5.27 -5.11
CA ASP A 98 -10.66 -5.62 -4.75
C ASP A 98 -11.09 -6.94 -5.40
N LYS A 99 -10.81 -7.11 -6.69
CA LYS A 99 -11.16 -8.32 -7.45
C LYS A 99 -10.52 -9.58 -6.89
N ILE A 100 -9.26 -9.52 -6.46
CA ILE A 100 -8.55 -10.66 -5.86
C ILE A 100 -8.83 -10.80 -4.35
N GLY A 101 -9.60 -9.89 -3.76
CA GLY A 101 -9.94 -9.87 -2.33
C GLY A 101 -8.76 -9.56 -1.44
N ALA A 102 -7.77 -8.83 -1.94
CA ALA A 102 -6.68 -8.30 -1.14
C ALA A 102 -7.16 -7.16 -0.24
N LYS A 103 -6.47 -6.98 0.90
CA LYS A 103 -6.74 -5.87 1.83
C LYS A 103 -5.66 -4.81 1.69
N TYR A 104 -6.09 -3.55 1.63
CA TYR A 104 -5.21 -2.40 1.53
C TYR A 104 -5.83 -1.17 2.21
N PRO A 105 -5.05 -0.32 2.82
CA PRO A 105 -3.64 -0.50 3.12
C PRO A 105 -3.48 -1.55 4.22
N ALA A 106 -2.42 -2.33 4.14
CA ALA A 106 -2.18 -3.37 5.14
C ALA A 106 -1.50 -2.85 6.41
N GLU A 107 -0.65 -1.83 6.30
CA GLU A 107 0.15 -1.31 7.40
C GLU A 107 0.05 0.21 7.59
N HIS A 108 0.02 0.98 6.51
CA HIS A 108 0.11 2.44 6.54
C HIS A 108 -1.09 3.11 5.87
N ASN A 109 -1.32 4.37 6.24
CA ASN A 109 -2.34 5.23 5.64
C ASN A 109 -3.81 4.83 5.89
N VAL A 110 -4.06 3.91 6.80
CA VAL A 110 -5.43 3.67 7.28
C VAL A 110 -5.95 4.97 7.90
N GLY A 111 -7.07 5.45 7.39
CA GLY A 111 -7.68 6.66 7.91
C GLY A 111 -7.28 7.96 7.21
N HIS A 112 -6.15 8.03 6.53
CA HIS A 112 -5.76 9.22 5.77
C HIS A 112 -6.15 9.12 4.30
N LEU A 113 -5.65 8.09 3.62
CA LEU A 113 -5.86 7.93 2.17
C LEU A 113 -7.06 7.05 1.84
N TYR A 114 -7.43 6.14 2.72
CA TYR A 114 -8.42 5.11 2.44
C TYR A 114 -9.63 5.21 3.38
N LYS A 115 -10.79 4.91 2.82
CA LYS A 115 -12.04 4.84 3.58
C LYS A 115 -12.04 3.59 4.46
N ALA A 116 -12.47 3.73 5.71
CA ALA A 116 -12.65 2.58 6.58
C ALA A 116 -13.78 1.67 6.05
N GLU A 117 -13.53 0.36 6.07
CA GLU A 117 -14.58 -0.64 5.84
C GLU A 117 -15.68 -0.52 6.91
N THR A 118 -16.86 -1.02 6.61
CA THR A 118 -18.04 -0.89 7.49
C THR A 118 -17.76 -1.35 8.92
N ASP A 119 -17.16 -2.51 9.08
CA ASP A 119 -16.87 -3.08 10.41
C ASP A 119 -15.87 -2.22 11.18
N LEU A 120 -14.83 -1.73 10.50
CA LEU A 120 -13.85 -0.85 11.10
C LEU A 120 -14.45 0.50 11.49
N SER A 121 -15.29 1.08 10.65
CA SER A 121 -15.98 2.34 10.95
C SER A 121 -16.95 2.19 12.13
N ASN A 122 -17.67 1.09 12.23
CA ASN A 122 -18.53 0.76 13.36
C ASN A 122 -17.73 0.56 14.64
N PHE A 123 -16.57 -0.10 14.55
CA PHE A 123 -15.66 -0.25 15.67
C PHE A 123 -15.16 1.11 16.18
N TYR A 124 -14.74 2.01 15.30
CA TYR A 124 -14.33 3.37 15.70
C TYR A 124 -15.45 4.13 16.41
N LYS A 125 -16.67 4.09 15.89
CA LYS A 125 -17.83 4.73 16.54
C LYS A 125 -18.13 4.13 17.90
N LYS A 126 -17.89 2.83 18.08
CA LYS A 126 -18.10 2.15 19.37
C LYS A 126 -17.09 2.60 20.43
N ILE A 127 -15.81 2.75 20.07
CA ILE A 127 -14.76 3.11 21.04
C ILE A 127 -14.62 4.61 21.27
N ASP A 128 -15.05 5.43 20.31
CA ASP A 128 -15.08 6.90 20.42
C ASP A 128 -16.42 7.47 19.92
N PRO A 129 -17.50 7.26 20.67
CA PRO A 129 -18.84 7.66 20.24
C PRO A 129 -18.99 9.17 20.03
N THR A 130 -18.16 9.96 20.68
CA THR A 130 -18.17 11.43 20.56
C THR A 130 -17.30 11.96 19.42
N ASN A 131 -16.56 11.09 18.73
CA ASN A 131 -15.60 11.47 17.70
C ASN A 131 -14.57 12.51 18.17
N SER A 132 -14.02 12.28 19.38
CA SER A 132 -13.14 13.26 20.03
C SER A 132 -11.65 12.96 19.86
N PHE A 133 -11.28 11.68 19.73
CA PHE A 133 -9.87 11.30 19.68
C PHE A 133 -9.25 11.44 18.29
N ASN A 134 -9.97 11.07 17.23
CA ASN A 134 -9.43 11.06 15.87
C ASN A 134 -10.49 11.44 14.83
N PRO A 135 -11.01 12.67 14.87
CA PRO A 135 -12.05 13.12 13.94
C PRO A 135 -11.61 12.98 12.47
N GLY A 136 -12.43 12.29 11.67
CA GLY A 136 -12.14 12.08 10.24
C GLY A 136 -11.29 10.83 9.93
N ILE A 137 -10.92 10.04 10.93
CA ILE A 137 -10.26 8.74 10.68
C ILE A 137 -11.13 7.87 9.75
N GLY A 138 -10.50 7.14 8.85
CA GLY A 138 -11.24 6.31 7.89
C GLY A 138 -12.12 7.10 6.92
N LYS A 139 -11.83 8.37 6.71
CA LYS A 139 -12.67 9.31 5.92
C LYS A 139 -14.11 9.40 6.42
N MET A 140 -14.32 9.17 7.71
CA MET A 140 -15.60 9.41 8.37
C MET A 140 -15.81 10.90 8.66
N SER A 141 -16.95 11.25 9.26
CA SER A 141 -17.24 12.63 9.67
C SER A 141 -16.16 13.19 10.59
N LYS A 142 -15.85 14.48 10.45
CA LYS A 142 -14.99 15.23 11.38
C LYS A 142 -15.79 15.92 12.48
N LEU A 143 -17.11 15.88 12.39
CA LEU A 143 -17.99 16.55 13.34
C LEU A 143 -18.21 15.69 14.60
N LYS A 144 -18.53 16.36 15.69
CA LYS A 144 -18.90 15.70 16.95
C LYS A 144 -20.03 14.70 16.74
N ASP A 145 -19.97 13.56 17.42
CA ASP A 145 -20.96 12.48 17.35
C ASP A 145 -21.19 11.97 15.91
N TYR A 146 -20.21 12.13 15.02
CA TYR A 146 -20.23 11.69 13.60
C TYR A 146 -21.36 12.29 12.75
N ARG A 147 -21.88 13.45 13.11
CA ARG A 147 -22.98 14.14 12.41
C ARG A 147 -22.58 14.65 11.02
#